data_e1b18a634a4c325ab171de819715c4f6
#
_entry.id   e1b18a634a4c325ab171de819715c4f6
#
_cell.length_a   1.000
_cell.length_b   1.000
_cell.length_c   1.000
_cell.angle_alpha   90.00
_cell.angle_beta   90.00
_cell.angle_gamma   90.00
#
_symmetry.space_group_name_H-M   'P 1'
#
loop_
_entity.id
_entity.type
_entity.pdbx_description
1 polymer ?
#
loop_
_entity_poly.entity_id
_entity_poly.type
_entity_poly.pdbx_seq_one_letter_code
_entity_poly.pdbx_strand_id
1 'polypeptide(L)'
;MKLVIVDDIATNRELLRERFEAAGHTTFEAADGIEALQILTREKVDAVVSDILMPRMDGYRLCYEIRTNDRLRDLPIVIYTSTYNSPSDEKLAINLGADKYLQKPAPFETILIAVQEAIAMQHSTPRPEAWQEVEVLKEYSDRLVTKLEERNIELALANERLIILDRAKADFLDVISHEFRAPLNGLISIGELLLEGISSPDENRELQRAFERSRRRILSILDDALLLTQIDVKSEQFGSVPVFLSAALIRAIKRATEFAESRHVTFAMQSTNSDHVVGDEDLLVRAFQALLETAVKFSKEGETVRLAHEVVGDSLAVIIETHGRTISTTAMPKFFEIFSVEETLTPGGDLGLGPPVAYRILSLFGASVSVTNLDSSGIRLTISLRKTAPSNPRL
;
A
#
# COMPACT_ATOMS: atom_id res chain seq x y z
N MET A 1 -15.96 40.82 -19.24
CA MET A 1 -15.10 40.18 -20.21
C MET A 1 -15.72 38.83 -20.59
N LYS A 2 -15.54 38.41 -21.86
CA LYS A 2 -15.86 37.05 -22.29
C LYS A 2 -14.58 36.23 -22.40
N LEU A 3 -14.51 35.11 -21.72
CA LEU A 3 -13.30 34.30 -21.60
C LEU A 3 -13.54 32.87 -22.11
N VAL A 4 -12.52 32.24 -22.69
CA VAL A 4 -12.52 30.82 -22.96
C VAL A 4 -11.59 30.17 -21.93
N ILE A 5 -12.10 29.19 -21.17
CA ILE A 5 -11.36 28.38 -20.20
C ILE A 5 -11.10 27.01 -20.84
N VAL A 6 -9.83 26.64 -20.95
CA VAL A 6 -9.41 25.42 -21.63
C VAL A 6 -8.61 24.56 -20.67
N ASP A 7 -9.16 23.40 -20.29
CA ASP A 7 -8.53 22.45 -19.34
C ASP A 7 -9.17 21.07 -19.56
N ASP A 8 -8.43 19.99 -19.57
CA ASP A 8 -8.98 18.65 -19.80
C ASP A 8 -9.76 18.11 -18.57
N ILE A 9 -9.45 18.63 -17.38
CA ILE A 9 -10.08 18.24 -16.12
C ILE A 9 -11.35 19.07 -15.89
N ALA A 10 -12.51 18.43 -15.93
CA ALA A 10 -13.82 19.12 -15.80
C ALA A 10 -13.93 19.94 -14.50
N THR A 11 -13.43 19.41 -13.36
CA THR A 11 -13.47 20.11 -12.07
C THR A 11 -12.65 21.41 -12.07
N ASN A 12 -11.54 21.47 -12.82
CA ASN A 12 -10.73 22.67 -12.95
C ASN A 12 -11.48 23.75 -13.76
N ARG A 13 -12.11 23.32 -14.88
CA ARG A 13 -12.92 24.23 -15.72
C ARG A 13 -14.08 24.81 -14.90
N GLU A 14 -14.82 23.95 -14.21
CA GLU A 14 -15.97 24.36 -13.39
C GLU A 14 -15.56 25.35 -12.30
N LEU A 15 -14.45 25.09 -11.59
CA LEU A 15 -13.94 25.98 -10.55
C LEU A 15 -13.58 27.37 -11.10
N LEU A 16 -12.88 27.43 -12.25
CA LEU A 16 -12.51 28.70 -12.89
C LEU A 16 -13.76 29.42 -13.40
N ARG A 17 -14.69 28.72 -14.05
CA ARG A 17 -15.97 29.25 -14.50
C ARG A 17 -16.73 29.94 -13.38
N GLU A 18 -16.99 29.21 -12.28
CA GLU A 18 -17.72 29.74 -11.14
C GLU A 18 -17.09 31.02 -10.59
N ARG A 19 -15.78 31.07 -10.49
CA ARG A 19 -15.05 32.24 -9.98
C ARG A 19 -15.12 33.42 -10.92
N PHE A 20 -14.93 33.22 -12.23
CA PHE A 20 -15.04 34.29 -13.22
C PHE A 20 -16.48 34.79 -13.36
N GLU A 21 -17.48 33.90 -13.32
CA GLU A 21 -18.89 34.29 -13.37
C GLU A 21 -19.32 35.06 -12.11
N ALA A 22 -18.84 34.64 -10.94
CA ALA A 22 -19.05 35.38 -9.68
C ALA A 22 -18.43 36.79 -9.72
N ALA A 23 -17.35 36.98 -10.50
CA ALA A 23 -16.74 38.29 -10.75
C ALA A 23 -17.40 39.07 -11.89
N GLY A 24 -18.55 38.62 -12.43
CA GLY A 24 -19.34 39.30 -13.46
C GLY A 24 -18.81 39.10 -14.87
N HIS A 25 -18.06 38.03 -15.16
CA HIS A 25 -17.55 37.74 -16.49
C HIS A 25 -18.37 36.62 -17.15
N THR A 26 -18.33 36.51 -18.47
CA THR A 26 -18.95 35.40 -19.22
C THR A 26 -17.89 34.44 -19.65
N THR A 27 -18.11 33.14 -19.46
CA THR A 27 -17.14 32.09 -19.73
C THR A 27 -17.67 31.07 -20.75
N PHE A 28 -16.77 30.58 -21.57
CA PHE A 28 -16.97 29.41 -22.43
C PHE A 28 -15.97 28.33 -22.01
N GLU A 29 -16.38 27.08 -22.01
CA GLU A 29 -15.53 25.94 -21.61
C GLU A 29 -15.11 25.12 -22.82
N ALA A 30 -13.86 24.69 -22.84
CA ALA A 30 -13.30 23.75 -23.81
C ALA A 30 -12.46 22.68 -23.09
N ALA A 31 -12.55 21.42 -23.50
CA ALA A 31 -11.78 20.33 -22.92
C ALA A 31 -10.40 20.19 -23.57
N ASP A 32 -10.12 20.85 -24.67
CA ASP A 32 -8.83 20.88 -25.36
C ASP A 32 -8.73 22.05 -26.37
N GLY A 33 -7.57 22.16 -27.01
CA GLY A 33 -7.30 23.23 -27.97
C GLY A 33 -8.19 23.18 -29.22
N ILE A 34 -8.66 22.01 -29.66
CA ILE A 34 -9.54 21.88 -30.82
C ILE A 34 -10.91 22.50 -30.50
N GLU A 35 -11.49 22.17 -29.37
CA GLU A 35 -12.76 22.73 -28.90
C GLU A 35 -12.63 24.24 -28.68
N ALA A 36 -11.50 24.69 -28.10
CA ALA A 36 -11.23 26.12 -27.96
C ALA A 36 -11.24 26.85 -29.31
N LEU A 37 -10.54 26.34 -30.31
CA LEU A 37 -10.55 26.94 -31.66
C LEU A 37 -11.95 26.98 -32.31
N GLN A 38 -12.78 25.94 -32.07
CA GLN A 38 -14.17 25.94 -32.54
C GLN A 38 -15.01 27.04 -31.89
N ILE A 39 -14.83 27.28 -30.59
CA ILE A 39 -15.49 28.38 -29.89
C ILE A 39 -15.03 29.72 -30.44
N LEU A 40 -13.71 29.90 -30.60
CA LEU A 40 -13.09 31.13 -31.11
C LEU A 40 -13.52 31.48 -32.55
N THR A 41 -13.96 30.49 -33.32
CA THR A 41 -14.54 30.76 -34.67
C THR A 41 -15.98 31.26 -34.62
N ARG A 42 -16.73 31.01 -33.56
CA ARG A 42 -18.16 31.31 -33.41
C ARG A 42 -18.44 32.51 -32.52
N GLU A 43 -17.62 32.66 -31.46
CA GLU A 43 -17.80 33.67 -30.43
C GLU A 43 -16.63 34.67 -30.46
N LYS A 44 -16.96 35.93 -30.23
CA LYS A 44 -15.94 36.96 -29.99
C LYS A 44 -15.64 37.01 -28.50
N VAL A 45 -14.41 36.67 -28.14
CA VAL A 45 -13.94 36.61 -26.74
C VAL A 45 -12.80 37.61 -26.51
N ASP A 46 -12.59 37.96 -25.24
CA ASP A 46 -11.60 38.95 -24.83
C ASP A 46 -10.26 38.33 -24.47
N ALA A 47 -10.23 37.06 -23.97
CA ALA A 47 -9.00 36.33 -23.68
C ALA A 47 -9.26 34.82 -23.57
N VAL A 48 -8.16 34.05 -23.61
CA VAL A 48 -8.11 32.61 -23.38
C VAL A 48 -7.27 32.32 -22.13
N VAL A 49 -7.77 31.44 -21.27
CA VAL A 49 -7.01 30.84 -20.12
C VAL A 49 -6.90 29.37 -20.40
N SER A 50 -5.69 28.87 -20.65
CA SER A 50 -5.47 27.50 -21.09
C SER A 50 -4.49 26.73 -20.20
N ASP A 51 -4.80 25.47 -19.89
CA ASP A 51 -3.77 24.51 -19.46
C ASP A 51 -2.85 24.17 -20.65
N ILE A 52 -1.71 23.59 -20.35
CA ILE A 52 -0.77 23.07 -21.36
C ILE A 52 -1.12 21.62 -21.70
N LEU A 53 -1.23 20.74 -20.68
CA LEU A 53 -1.46 19.31 -20.93
C LEU A 53 -2.92 19.00 -21.14
N MET A 54 -3.28 18.83 -22.41
CA MET A 54 -4.63 18.47 -22.84
C MET A 54 -4.57 17.45 -23.98
N PRO A 55 -5.57 16.57 -24.13
CA PRO A 55 -5.63 15.62 -25.23
C PRO A 55 -5.84 16.35 -26.57
N ARG A 56 -5.61 15.66 -27.67
CA ARG A 56 -5.84 16.10 -29.06
C ARG A 56 -5.03 17.32 -29.48
N MET A 57 -5.11 18.43 -28.75
CA MET A 57 -4.34 19.65 -28.95
C MET A 57 -4.01 20.28 -27.61
N ASP A 58 -2.75 20.39 -27.32
CA ASP A 58 -2.23 20.98 -26.09
C ASP A 58 -2.20 22.52 -26.12
N GLY A 59 -1.92 23.15 -24.97
CA GLY A 59 -1.92 24.59 -24.82
C GLY A 59 -0.81 25.30 -25.63
N TYR A 60 0.33 24.67 -25.83
CA TYR A 60 1.41 25.21 -26.65
C TYR A 60 1.00 25.30 -28.11
N ARG A 61 0.42 24.23 -28.64
CA ARG A 61 -0.09 24.19 -29.98
C ARG A 61 -1.28 25.14 -30.16
N LEU A 62 -2.14 25.24 -29.16
CA LEU A 62 -3.23 26.24 -29.19
C LEU A 62 -2.70 27.66 -29.29
N CYS A 63 -1.67 28.03 -28.52
CA CYS A 63 -1.01 29.34 -28.65
C CYS A 63 -0.50 29.57 -30.09
N TYR A 64 0.23 28.61 -30.65
CA TYR A 64 0.76 28.69 -32.01
C TYR A 64 -0.35 28.85 -33.03
N GLU A 65 -1.41 28.05 -33.02
CA GLU A 65 -2.54 28.13 -33.95
C GLU A 65 -3.28 29.47 -33.84
N ILE A 66 -3.44 30.02 -32.64
CA ILE A 66 -4.03 31.36 -32.44
C ILE A 66 -3.14 32.45 -33.04
N ARG A 67 -1.82 32.41 -32.83
CA ARG A 67 -0.88 33.42 -33.31
C ARG A 67 -0.67 33.38 -34.83
N THR A 68 -0.81 32.23 -35.45
CA THR A 68 -0.72 32.07 -36.91
C THR A 68 -2.02 32.38 -37.65
N ASN A 69 -3.14 32.51 -36.92
CA ASN A 69 -4.43 32.84 -37.51
C ASN A 69 -4.63 34.36 -37.59
N ASP A 70 -4.81 34.92 -38.79
CA ASP A 70 -4.95 36.37 -39.01
C ASP A 70 -6.09 37.05 -38.25
N ARG A 71 -7.14 36.29 -37.85
CA ARG A 71 -8.28 36.82 -37.07
C ARG A 71 -8.08 36.75 -35.57
N LEU A 72 -7.26 35.81 -35.11
CA LEU A 72 -7.09 35.48 -33.67
C LEU A 72 -5.74 35.92 -33.14
N ARG A 73 -4.78 36.28 -33.99
CA ARG A 73 -3.37 36.53 -33.61
C ARG A 73 -3.19 37.54 -32.47
N ASP A 74 -4.16 38.46 -32.34
CA ASP A 74 -4.13 39.52 -31.34
C ASP A 74 -4.92 39.16 -30.07
N LEU A 75 -5.47 37.91 -29.96
CA LEU A 75 -6.24 37.45 -28.81
C LEU A 75 -5.32 37.15 -27.64
N PRO A 76 -5.52 37.77 -26.45
CA PRO A 76 -4.75 37.51 -25.27
C PRO A 76 -4.85 36.04 -24.79
N ILE A 77 -3.71 35.43 -24.47
CA ILE A 77 -3.60 34.04 -24.00
C ILE A 77 -2.82 34.02 -22.70
N VAL A 78 -3.45 33.46 -21.66
CA VAL A 78 -2.83 33.20 -20.36
C VAL A 78 -2.68 31.68 -20.20
N ILE A 79 -1.48 31.19 -20.08
CA ILE A 79 -1.22 29.81 -19.70
C ILE A 79 -1.34 29.65 -18.18
N TYR A 80 -2.13 28.68 -17.75
CA TYR A 80 -2.32 28.35 -16.33
C TYR A 80 -2.22 26.83 -16.13
N THR A 81 -1.06 26.34 -15.66
CA THR A 81 -0.71 24.92 -15.67
C THR A 81 -0.08 24.43 -14.38
N SER A 82 -0.23 23.13 -14.08
CA SER A 82 0.40 22.45 -12.96
C SER A 82 1.66 21.64 -13.35
N THR A 83 1.86 21.39 -14.62
CA THR A 83 2.72 20.30 -15.09
C THR A 83 4.09 20.77 -15.60
N TYR A 84 4.22 22.01 -16.06
CA TYR A 84 5.44 22.58 -16.62
C TYR A 84 5.89 23.73 -15.72
N ASN A 85 6.85 23.46 -14.82
CA ASN A 85 7.23 24.38 -13.75
C ASN A 85 8.67 24.90 -13.87
N SER A 86 9.35 24.63 -14.96
CA SER A 86 10.71 25.12 -15.17
C SER A 86 10.72 26.52 -15.82
N PRO A 87 11.71 27.36 -15.57
CA PRO A 87 11.85 28.66 -16.26
C PRO A 87 11.92 28.54 -17.79
N SER A 88 12.33 27.38 -18.28
CA SER A 88 12.38 27.10 -19.71
C SER A 88 10.99 26.77 -20.29
N ASP A 89 10.05 26.27 -19.49
CA ASP A 89 8.66 26.02 -19.94
C ASP A 89 7.90 27.33 -20.10
N GLU A 90 8.07 28.25 -19.15
CA GLU A 90 7.56 29.61 -19.25
C GLU A 90 8.11 30.31 -20.50
N LYS A 91 9.45 30.22 -20.72
CA LYS A 91 10.09 30.80 -21.89
C LYS A 91 9.55 30.24 -23.19
N LEU A 92 9.30 28.92 -23.25
CA LEU A 92 8.69 28.29 -24.44
C LEU A 92 7.26 28.76 -24.66
N ALA A 93 6.43 28.85 -23.60
CA ALA A 93 5.06 29.37 -23.72
C ALA A 93 5.04 30.80 -24.29
N ILE A 94 5.89 31.68 -23.78
CA ILE A 94 6.03 33.07 -24.24
C ILE A 94 6.53 33.09 -25.68
N ASN A 95 7.53 32.29 -26.04
CA ASN A 95 8.05 32.21 -27.41
C ASN A 95 7.00 31.71 -28.42
N LEU A 96 6.08 30.82 -27.98
CA LEU A 96 4.93 30.35 -28.77
C LEU A 96 3.78 31.35 -28.83
N GLY A 97 3.88 32.45 -28.08
CA GLY A 97 2.95 33.56 -28.13
C GLY A 97 1.95 33.64 -26.97
N ALA A 98 2.19 33.01 -25.87
CA ALA A 98 1.45 33.28 -24.65
C ALA A 98 1.82 34.67 -24.11
N ASP A 99 0.82 35.43 -23.62
CA ASP A 99 1.05 36.75 -23.03
C ASP A 99 1.43 36.68 -21.56
N LYS A 100 0.92 35.66 -20.85
CA LYS A 100 1.21 35.39 -19.43
C LYS A 100 1.31 33.92 -19.18
N TYR A 101 2.10 33.59 -18.16
CA TYR A 101 2.29 32.22 -17.67
C TYR A 101 2.08 32.18 -16.17
N LEU A 102 1.22 31.28 -15.69
CA LEU A 102 0.91 31.09 -14.28
C LEU A 102 0.99 29.62 -13.91
N GLN A 103 1.52 29.36 -12.72
CA GLN A 103 1.59 28.02 -12.15
C GLN A 103 0.36 27.74 -11.26
N LYS A 104 -0.22 26.53 -11.38
CA LYS A 104 -1.24 26.01 -10.46
C LYS A 104 -0.58 25.48 -9.17
N PRO A 105 -1.18 25.70 -7.99
CA PRO A 105 -2.34 26.55 -7.73
C PRO A 105 -1.96 28.02 -7.59
N ALA A 106 -2.78 28.93 -8.13
CA ALA A 106 -2.65 30.36 -7.91
C ALA A 106 -3.95 30.94 -7.31
N PRO A 107 -3.88 32.00 -6.48
CA PRO A 107 -5.05 32.74 -6.03
C PRO A 107 -5.83 33.28 -7.23
N PHE A 108 -7.17 33.31 -7.11
CA PHE A 108 -8.02 33.77 -8.22
C PHE A 108 -7.72 35.22 -8.64
N GLU A 109 -7.41 36.07 -7.68
CA GLU A 109 -7.03 37.47 -7.90
C GLU A 109 -5.79 37.56 -8.81
N THR A 110 -4.82 36.67 -8.62
CA THR A 110 -3.61 36.62 -9.47
C THR A 110 -3.96 36.23 -10.91
N ILE A 111 -4.86 35.27 -11.09
CA ILE A 111 -5.33 34.85 -12.42
C ILE A 111 -6.10 35.99 -13.10
N LEU A 112 -6.99 36.64 -12.37
CA LEU A 112 -7.77 37.77 -12.87
C LEU A 112 -6.88 38.93 -13.28
N ILE A 113 -5.89 39.30 -12.47
CA ILE A 113 -4.91 40.36 -12.79
C ILE A 113 -4.13 39.97 -14.04
N ALA A 114 -3.65 38.74 -14.14
CA ALA A 114 -2.89 38.31 -15.34
C ALA A 114 -3.71 38.38 -16.62
N VAL A 115 -4.99 38.01 -16.57
CA VAL A 115 -5.92 38.15 -17.71
C VAL A 115 -6.13 39.62 -18.06
N GLN A 116 -6.34 40.50 -17.08
CA GLN A 116 -6.52 41.93 -17.30
C GLN A 116 -5.26 42.60 -17.88
N GLU A 117 -4.09 42.23 -17.35
CA GLU A 117 -2.80 42.70 -17.89
C GLU A 117 -2.56 42.23 -19.31
N ALA A 118 -2.87 40.95 -19.61
CA ALA A 118 -2.75 40.40 -20.96
C ALA A 118 -3.68 41.16 -21.95
N ILE A 119 -4.89 41.53 -21.57
CA ILE A 119 -5.81 42.33 -22.37
C ILE A 119 -5.30 43.76 -22.53
N ALA A 120 -4.70 44.34 -21.46
CA ALA A 120 -4.18 45.71 -21.48
C ALA A 120 -2.88 45.87 -22.31
N MET A 121 -2.09 44.78 -22.38
CA MET A 121 -0.89 44.70 -23.22
C MET A 121 -1.27 44.68 -24.72
N GLN A 122 -1.83 45.78 -25.25
CA GLN A 122 -2.13 45.84 -26.67
C GLN A 122 -0.90 45.51 -27.53
N HIS A 123 -0.78 44.24 -27.89
CA HIS A 123 -0.20 43.69 -29.12
C HIS A 123 1.15 44.21 -29.59
N SER A 124 2.18 43.84 -28.83
CA SER A 124 3.57 44.04 -29.27
C SER A 124 4.36 42.71 -29.30
N THR A 125 3.69 41.58 -29.35
CA THR A 125 4.42 40.31 -29.55
C THR A 125 4.81 40.20 -31.01
N PRO A 126 6.12 40.25 -31.36
CA PRO A 126 6.56 40.11 -32.75
C PRO A 126 6.13 38.77 -33.28
N ARG A 127 5.67 38.74 -34.54
CA ARG A 127 5.45 37.48 -35.28
C ARG A 127 6.78 36.72 -35.30
N PRO A 128 6.80 35.41 -34.92
CA PRO A 128 8.01 34.61 -35.07
C PRO A 128 8.46 34.64 -36.53
N GLU A 129 9.69 35.03 -36.82
CA GLU A 129 10.23 34.87 -38.16
C GLU A 129 10.34 33.39 -38.49
N ALA A 130 10.19 33.01 -39.78
CA ALA A 130 10.09 31.61 -40.20
C ALA A 130 11.23 30.68 -39.70
N TRP A 131 12.41 31.19 -39.43
CA TRP A 131 13.54 30.46 -38.88
C TRP A 131 13.44 30.27 -37.35
N GLN A 132 12.80 31.19 -36.63
CA GLN A 132 12.47 31.05 -35.20
C GLN A 132 11.38 30.00 -35.00
N GLU A 133 10.46 29.90 -35.97
CA GLU A 133 9.38 28.89 -35.96
C GLU A 133 9.92 27.45 -35.95
N VAL A 134 10.93 27.14 -36.77
CA VAL A 134 11.56 25.81 -36.81
C VAL A 134 12.28 25.48 -35.50
N GLU A 135 12.97 26.45 -34.90
CA GLU A 135 13.70 26.29 -33.67
C GLU A 135 12.74 26.07 -32.47
N VAL A 136 11.66 26.83 -32.40
CA VAL A 136 10.61 26.71 -31.39
C VAL A 136 9.88 25.37 -31.52
N LEU A 137 9.54 24.94 -32.74
CA LEU A 137 8.92 23.63 -32.98
C LEU A 137 9.85 22.46 -32.59
N LYS A 138 11.15 22.61 -32.82
CA LYS A 138 12.15 21.63 -32.40
C LYS A 138 12.25 21.56 -30.89
N GLU A 139 12.35 22.70 -30.20
CA GLU A 139 12.35 22.75 -28.73
C GLU A 139 11.08 22.12 -28.11
N TYR A 140 9.92 22.40 -28.73
CA TYR A 140 8.65 21.77 -28.35
C TYR A 140 8.67 20.24 -28.53
N SER A 141 9.15 19.78 -29.71
CA SER A 141 9.27 18.33 -29.98
C SER A 141 10.19 17.63 -28.99
N ASP A 142 11.36 18.20 -28.72
CA ASP A 142 12.34 17.64 -27.77
C ASP A 142 11.74 17.55 -26.35
N ARG A 143 10.95 18.54 -25.94
CA ARG A 143 10.25 18.52 -24.65
C ARG A 143 9.15 17.50 -24.56
N LEU A 144 8.37 17.32 -25.62
CA LEU A 144 7.36 16.26 -25.68
C LEU A 144 8.02 14.88 -25.53
N VAL A 145 9.15 14.66 -26.24
CA VAL A 145 9.90 13.39 -26.13
C VAL A 145 10.35 13.18 -24.70
N THR A 146 10.99 14.16 -24.08
CA THR A 146 11.45 14.06 -22.67
C THR A 146 10.28 13.74 -21.73
N LYS A 147 9.14 14.41 -21.92
CA LYS A 147 7.96 14.19 -21.05
C LYS A 147 7.32 12.82 -21.26
N LEU A 148 7.31 12.32 -22.49
CA LEU A 148 6.86 10.97 -22.81
C LEU A 148 7.78 9.91 -22.18
N GLU A 149 9.09 10.14 -22.20
CA GLU A 149 10.06 9.25 -21.56
C GLU A 149 9.87 9.21 -20.04
N GLU A 150 9.71 10.38 -19.38
CA GLU A 150 9.40 10.44 -17.96
C GLU A 150 8.13 9.65 -17.60
N ARG A 151 7.04 9.86 -18.35
CA ARG A 151 5.77 9.16 -18.16
C ARG A 151 5.88 7.66 -18.41
N ASN A 152 6.65 7.27 -19.42
CA ASN A 152 6.90 5.83 -19.65
C ASN A 152 7.65 5.17 -18.51
N ILE A 153 8.63 5.85 -17.91
CA ILE A 153 9.35 5.36 -16.72
C ILE A 153 8.39 5.24 -15.53
N GLU A 154 7.58 6.26 -15.25
CA GLU A 154 6.57 6.23 -14.18
C GLU A 154 5.58 5.06 -14.37
N LEU A 155 5.05 4.90 -15.59
CA LEU A 155 4.14 3.81 -15.93
C LEU A 155 4.80 2.44 -15.80
N ALA A 156 6.05 2.28 -16.22
CA ALA A 156 6.79 1.04 -16.08
C ALA A 156 6.97 0.66 -14.60
N LEU A 157 7.34 1.61 -13.74
CA LEU A 157 7.48 1.40 -12.30
C LEU A 157 6.14 1.08 -11.63
N ALA A 158 5.06 1.77 -12.03
CA ALA A 158 3.72 1.48 -11.50
C ALA A 158 3.25 0.09 -11.93
N ASN A 159 3.49 -0.30 -13.19
CA ASN A 159 3.14 -1.62 -13.70
C ASN A 159 3.94 -2.73 -13.01
N GLU A 160 5.23 -2.53 -12.78
CA GLU A 160 6.06 -3.49 -12.03
C GLU A 160 5.51 -3.70 -10.60
N ARG A 161 5.14 -2.62 -9.92
CA ARG A 161 4.50 -2.71 -8.59
C ARG A 161 3.18 -3.47 -8.63
N LEU A 162 2.34 -3.24 -9.64
CA LEU A 162 1.08 -3.96 -9.82
C LEU A 162 1.31 -5.45 -10.06
N ILE A 163 2.31 -5.84 -10.88
CA ILE A 163 2.66 -7.23 -11.12
C ILE A 163 3.12 -7.93 -9.83
N ILE A 164 3.95 -7.25 -9.02
CA ILE A 164 4.40 -7.78 -7.73
C ILE A 164 3.20 -7.99 -6.79
N LEU A 165 2.29 -7.03 -6.69
CA LEU A 165 1.09 -7.12 -5.85
C LEU A 165 0.13 -8.22 -6.31
N ASP A 166 -0.04 -8.38 -7.63
CA ASP A 166 -0.92 -9.41 -8.20
C ASP A 166 -0.36 -10.82 -7.95
N ARG A 167 0.95 -11.02 -8.10
CA ARG A 167 1.62 -12.26 -7.72
C ARG A 167 1.46 -12.54 -6.24
N ALA A 168 1.75 -11.56 -5.39
CA ALA A 168 1.59 -11.68 -3.94
C ALA A 168 0.17 -12.09 -3.55
N LYS A 169 -0.85 -11.54 -4.22
CA LYS A 169 -2.25 -11.91 -4.03
C LYS A 169 -2.54 -13.34 -4.47
N ALA A 170 -2.03 -13.77 -5.62
CA ALA A 170 -2.21 -15.13 -6.14
C ALA A 170 -1.59 -16.16 -5.18
N ASP A 171 -0.35 -15.94 -4.78
CA ASP A 171 0.37 -16.81 -3.84
C ASP A 171 -0.36 -16.90 -2.49
N PHE A 172 -0.88 -15.77 -1.98
CA PHE A 172 -1.69 -15.75 -0.76
C PHE A 172 -2.94 -16.63 -0.86
N LEU A 173 -3.66 -16.58 -1.98
CA LEU A 173 -4.82 -17.42 -2.22
C LEU A 173 -4.45 -18.91 -2.33
N ASP A 174 -3.30 -19.23 -2.90
CA ASP A 174 -2.81 -20.60 -2.97
C ASP A 174 -2.48 -21.16 -1.60
N VAL A 175 -1.79 -20.38 -0.75
CA VAL A 175 -1.51 -20.78 0.64
C VAL A 175 -2.79 -21.04 1.41
N ILE A 176 -3.75 -20.11 1.37
CA ILE A 176 -5.05 -20.29 2.04
C ILE A 176 -5.76 -21.54 1.52
N SER A 177 -5.79 -21.75 0.20
CA SER A 177 -6.42 -22.91 -0.40
C SER A 177 -5.78 -24.22 0.04
N HIS A 178 -4.46 -24.24 0.16
CA HIS A 178 -3.72 -25.40 0.65
C HIS A 178 -4.03 -25.67 2.13
N GLU A 179 -3.99 -24.65 2.97
CA GLU A 179 -4.28 -24.74 4.40
C GLU A 179 -5.73 -25.19 4.69
N PHE A 180 -6.70 -24.78 3.86
CA PHE A 180 -8.08 -25.22 3.99
C PHE A 180 -8.30 -26.68 3.59
N ARG A 181 -7.53 -27.20 2.64
CA ARG A 181 -7.77 -28.53 2.07
C ARG A 181 -7.70 -29.65 3.11
N ALA A 182 -6.69 -29.63 3.97
CA ALA A 182 -6.49 -30.66 4.97
C ALA A 182 -7.65 -30.72 6.02
N PRO A 183 -8.04 -29.62 6.69
CA PRO A 183 -9.14 -29.67 7.64
C PRO A 183 -10.50 -29.88 7.00
N LEU A 184 -10.73 -29.42 5.74
CA LEU A 184 -11.97 -29.70 4.99
C LEU A 184 -12.07 -31.19 4.67
N ASN A 185 -11.00 -31.82 4.17
CA ASN A 185 -11.01 -33.27 3.92
C ASN A 185 -11.28 -34.04 5.20
N GLY A 186 -10.68 -33.59 6.33
CA GLY A 186 -10.97 -34.18 7.65
C GLY A 186 -12.46 -34.10 8.02
N LEU A 187 -13.10 -32.92 7.80
CA LEU A 187 -14.53 -32.77 8.07
C LEU A 187 -15.39 -33.65 7.15
N ILE A 188 -15.05 -33.74 5.86
CA ILE A 188 -15.76 -34.57 4.88
C ILE A 188 -15.68 -36.05 5.32
N SER A 189 -14.47 -36.56 5.60
CA SER A 189 -14.28 -37.96 6.02
C SER A 189 -15.01 -38.29 7.35
N ILE A 190 -15.01 -37.35 8.30
CA ILE A 190 -15.78 -37.52 9.55
C ILE A 190 -17.27 -37.53 9.24
N GLY A 191 -17.75 -36.67 8.35
CA GLY A 191 -19.16 -36.64 7.92
C GLY A 191 -19.59 -37.94 7.26
N GLU A 192 -18.76 -38.51 6.39
CA GLU A 192 -19.00 -39.81 5.73
C GLU A 192 -19.09 -40.93 6.76
N LEU A 193 -18.16 -41.03 7.72
CA LEU A 193 -18.19 -42.03 8.78
C LEU A 193 -19.43 -41.94 9.69
N LEU A 194 -19.89 -40.73 9.99
CA LEU A 194 -21.09 -40.48 10.77
C LEU A 194 -22.36 -40.88 10.02
N LEU A 195 -22.40 -40.71 8.70
CA LEU A 195 -23.52 -41.09 7.85
C LEU A 195 -23.62 -42.63 7.67
N GLU A 196 -22.48 -43.33 7.68
CA GLU A 196 -22.43 -44.79 7.58
C GLU A 196 -22.95 -45.51 8.85
N GLY A 197 -23.06 -44.80 9.97
CA GLY A 197 -23.67 -45.31 11.21
C GLY A 197 -22.95 -46.46 11.93
N ILE A 198 -21.66 -46.62 11.65
CA ILE A 198 -20.83 -47.78 12.08
C ILE A 198 -19.99 -47.47 13.33
N SER A 199 -20.33 -46.46 14.12
CA SER A 199 -19.41 -46.03 15.23
C SER A 199 -19.89 -46.45 16.60
N SER A 200 -18.99 -47.02 17.38
CA SER A 200 -19.19 -47.24 18.82
C SER A 200 -19.28 -45.90 19.58
N PRO A 201 -19.82 -45.85 20.81
CA PRO A 201 -19.91 -44.64 21.60
C PRO A 201 -18.54 -43.95 21.84
N ASP A 202 -17.45 -44.71 21.90
CA ASP A 202 -16.09 -44.18 22.11
C ASP A 202 -15.53 -43.62 20.78
N GLU A 203 -15.72 -44.28 19.67
CA GLU A 203 -15.38 -43.80 18.33
C GLU A 203 -16.14 -42.50 18.01
N ASN A 204 -17.43 -42.42 18.37
CA ASN A 204 -18.19 -41.17 18.21
C ASN A 204 -17.60 -39.99 18.99
N ARG A 205 -17.06 -40.22 20.21
CA ARG A 205 -16.37 -39.14 20.93
C ARG A 205 -15.07 -38.72 20.27
N GLU A 206 -14.34 -39.63 19.66
CA GLU A 206 -13.12 -39.32 18.93
C GLU A 206 -13.43 -38.55 17.62
N LEU A 207 -14.46 -38.97 16.90
CA LEU A 207 -14.95 -38.26 15.70
C LEU A 207 -15.41 -36.82 16.03
N GLN A 208 -16.15 -36.65 17.14
CA GLN A 208 -16.55 -35.33 17.61
C GLN A 208 -15.33 -34.43 17.92
N ARG A 209 -14.31 -34.98 18.62
CA ARG A 209 -13.09 -34.23 18.90
C ARG A 209 -12.33 -33.87 17.63
N ALA A 210 -12.26 -34.78 16.66
CA ALA A 210 -11.63 -34.52 15.37
C ALA A 210 -12.40 -33.47 14.56
N PHE A 211 -13.74 -33.53 14.57
CA PHE A 211 -14.59 -32.51 13.96
C PHE A 211 -14.32 -31.11 14.56
N GLU A 212 -14.35 -31.02 15.90
CA GLU A 212 -14.10 -29.74 16.57
C GLU A 212 -12.68 -29.20 16.33
N ARG A 213 -11.66 -30.07 16.20
CA ARG A 213 -10.31 -29.65 15.81
C ARG A 213 -10.27 -29.07 14.40
N SER A 214 -10.86 -29.76 13.42
CA SER A 214 -10.91 -29.33 12.02
C SER A 214 -11.71 -28.02 11.88
N ARG A 215 -12.85 -27.90 12.55
CA ARG A 215 -13.67 -26.69 12.60
C ARG A 215 -12.89 -25.51 13.15
N ARG A 216 -12.23 -25.68 14.30
CA ARG A 216 -11.39 -24.63 14.91
C ARG A 216 -10.24 -24.21 14.00
N ARG A 217 -9.62 -25.18 13.31
CA ARG A 217 -8.53 -24.89 12.35
C ARG A 217 -9.00 -24.03 11.19
N ILE A 218 -10.15 -24.35 10.58
CA ILE A 218 -10.73 -23.58 9.49
C ILE A 218 -11.01 -22.14 9.93
N LEU A 219 -11.66 -21.97 11.08
CA LEU A 219 -11.94 -20.63 11.61
C LEU A 219 -10.66 -19.84 11.89
N SER A 220 -9.63 -20.50 12.45
CA SER A 220 -8.33 -19.86 12.69
C SER A 220 -7.67 -19.38 11.39
N ILE A 221 -7.71 -20.19 10.32
CA ILE A 221 -7.13 -19.79 9.02
C ILE A 221 -7.90 -18.59 8.45
N LEU A 222 -9.23 -18.59 8.55
CA LEU A 222 -10.05 -17.46 8.08
C LEU A 222 -9.75 -16.19 8.87
N ASP A 223 -9.68 -16.29 10.19
CA ASP A 223 -9.35 -15.15 11.06
C ASP A 223 -7.93 -14.63 10.80
N ASP A 224 -6.96 -15.52 10.52
CA ASP A 224 -5.59 -15.15 10.15
C ASP A 224 -5.55 -14.40 8.82
N ALA A 225 -6.28 -14.90 7.82
CA ALA A 225 -6.37 -14.27 6.51
C ALA A 225 -7.02 -12.88 6.58
N LEU A 226 -8.12 -12.75 7.34
CA LEU A 226 -8.80 -11.48 7.56
C LEU A 226 -7.90 -10.50 8.33
N LEU A 227 -7.19 -10.97 9.35
CA LEU A 227 -6.28 -10.15 10.14
C LEU A 227 -5.14 -9.59 9.28
N LEU A 228 -4.51 -10.43 8.44
CA LEU A 228 -3.46 -9.98 7.52
C LEU A 228 -3.95 -8.86 6.60
N THR A 229 -5.15 -9.00 6.02
CA THR A 229 -5.72 -7.96 5.17
C THR A 229 -6.07 -6.68 5.94
N GLN A 230 -6.50 -6.79 7.21
CA GLN A 230 -6.83 -5.64 8.05
C GLN A 230 -5.60 -4.86 8.49
N ILE A 231 -4.52 -5.55 8.87
CA ILE A 231 -3.25 -4.91 9.28
C ILE A 231 -2.70 -4.06 8.13
N ASP A 232 -2.74 -4.56 6.89
CA ASP A 232 -2.20 -3.86 5.72
C ASP A 232 -3.03 -2.60 5.34
N VAL A 233 -4.36 -2.61 5.59
CA VAL A 233 -5.27 -1.52 5.16
C VAL A 233 -5.58 -0.53 6.27
N LYS A 234 -5.60 -0.96 7.53
CA LYS A 234 -6.14 -0.21 8.67
C LYS A 234 -5.25 -0.27 9.90
N SER A 235 -3.94 -0.19 9.73
CA SER A 235 -2.98 -0.24 10.85
C SER A 235 -3.26 0.76 11.97
N GLU A 236 -3.85 1.92 11.66
CA GLU A 236 -4.20 2.97 12.63
C GLU A 236 -5.37 2.60 13.57
N GLN A 237 -6.14 1.55 13.27
CA GLN A 237 -7.29 1.14 14.09
C GLN A 237 -6.91 0.24 15.26
N PHE A 238 -5.69 -0.29 15.29
CA PHE A 238 -5.23 -1.16 16.37
C PHE A 238 -4.69 -0.33 17.53
N GLY A 239 -5.30 -0.49 18.70
CA GLY A 239 -4.90 0.21 19.91
C GLY A 239 -3.49 -0.16 20.37
N SER A 240 -2.69 0.84 20.69
CA SER A 240 -1.37 0.64 21.30
C SER A 240 -1.42 1.05 22.76
N VAL A 241 -1.57 0.07 23.64
CA VAL A 241 -1.62 0.28 25.09
C VAL A 241 -0.46 -0.48 25.78
N PRO A 242 -0.06 -0.10 27.00
CA PRO A 242 0.87 -0.89 27.77
C PRO A 242 0.27 -2.27 28.12
N VAL A 243 0.93 -3.34 27.68
CA VAL A 243 0.53 -4.74 27.90
C VAL A 243 1.56 -5.42 28.79
N PHE A 244 1.07 -6.17 29.79
CA PHE A 244 1.92 -6.97 30.66
C PHE A 244 2.42 -8.22 29.93
N LEU A 245 3.68 -8.22 29.49
CA LEU A 245 4.25 -9.24 28.61
C LEU A 245 4.12 -10.65 29.17
N SER A 246 4.42 -10.84 30.45
CA SER A 246 4.36 -12.17 31.06
C SER A 246 2.94 -12.75 31.06
N ALA A 247 1.91 -11.93 31.25
CA ALA A 247 0.51 -12.38 31.15
C ALA A 247 0.15 -12.80 29.73
N ALA A 248 0.57 -12.02 28.74
CA ALA A 248 0.35 -12.35 27.32
C ALA A 248 1.05 -13.67 26.95
N LEU A 249 2.30 -13.90 27.39
CA LEU A 249 3.02 -15.14 27.16
C LEU A 249 2.35 -16.35 27.84
N ILE A 250 1.89 -16.21 29.08
CA ILE A 250 1.17 -17.28 29.80
C ILE A 250 -0.12 -17.65 29.07
N ARG A 251 -0.89 -16.65 28.60
CA ARG A 251 -2.10 -16.87 27.81
C ARG A 251 -1.80 -17.57 26.48
N ALA A 252 -0.71 -17.17 25.80
CA ALA A 252 -0.26 -17.79 24.57
C ALA A 252 0.15 -19.25 24.75
N ILE A 253 0.92 -19.57 25.82
CA ILE A 253 1.27 -20.93 26.19
C ILE A 253 0.02 -21.78 26.45
N LYS A 254 -0.94 -21.25 27.23
CA LYS A 254 -2.19 -21.96 27.50
C LYS A 254 -2.96 -22.29 26.21
N ARG A 255 -2.99 -21.38 25.25
CA ARG A 255 -3.65 -21.61 23.94
C ARG A 255 -2.91 -22.64 23.08
N ALA A 256 -1.56 -22.67 23.15
CA ALA A 256 -0.74 -23.58 22.36
C ALA A 256 -0.59 -24.98 23.01
N THR A 257 -0.99 -25.16 24.28
CA THR A 257 -0.77 -26.40 25.04
C THR A 257 -1.47 -27.61 24.38
N GLU A 258 -2.73 -27.48 23.94
CA GLU A 258 -3.46 -28.60 23.28
C GLU A 258 -2.73 -29.07 22.02
N PHE A 259 -2.15 -28.14 21.26
CA PHE A 259 -1.37 -28.47 20.06
C PHE A 259 -0.03 -29.15 20.42
N ALA A 260 0.65 -28.68 21.47
CA ALA A 260 1.90 -29.26 21.96
C ALA A 260 1.70 -30.65 22.49
N GLU A 261 0.66 -30.88 23.31
CA GLU A 261 0.29 -32.21 23.85
C GLU A 261 0.02 -33.23 22.76
N SER A 262 -0.63 -32.81 21.66
CA SER A 262 -0.88 -33.70 20.50
C SER A 262 0.39 -34.19 19.83
N ARG A 263 1.53 -33.53 20.09
CA ARG A 263 2.87 -33.88 19.59
C ARG A 263 3.85 -34.30 20.66
N HIS A 264 3.36 -34.57 21.88
CA HIS A 264 4.15 -34.94 23.07
C HIS A 264 5.26 -33.91 23.38
N VAL A 265 4.99 -32.63 23.17
CA VAL A 265 5.91 -31.51 23.46
C VAL A 265 5.38 -30.72 24.64
N THR A 266 6.27 -30.23 25.49
CA THR A 266 5.94 -29.42 26.68
C THR A 266 6.51 -28.01 26.56
N PHE A 267 6.00 -27.08 27.38
CA PHE A 267 6.54 -25.71 27.47
C PHE A 267 7.20 -25.48 28.82
N ALA A 268 8.36 -24.80 28.82
CA ALA A 268 9.00 -24.30 30.02
C ALA A 268 9.27 -22.81 29.89
N MET A 269 8.75 -22.01 30.78
CA MET A 269 8.93 -20.56 30.80
C MET A 269 9.80 -20.14 31.98
N GLN A 270 10.92 -19.47 31.70
CA GLN A 270 11.72 -18.77 32.67
C GLN A 270 11.32 -17.31 32.66
N SER A 271 10.53 -16.87 33.62
CA SER A 271 10.08 -15.49 33.75
C SER A 271 10.75 -14.83 34.96
N THR A 272 11.31 -13.65 34.73
CA THR A 272 12.01 -12.92 35.79
C THR A 272 11.45 -11.55 36.10
N ASN A 273 10.60 -10.95 35.25
CA ASN A 273 10.21 -9.54 35.43
C ASN A 273 8.74 -9.22 35.03
N SER A 274 8.25 -8.12 35.61
CA SER A 274 6.90 -7.54 35.39
C SER A 274 6.93 -6.40 34.39
N ASP A 275 7.53 -6.60 33.24
CA ASP A 275 7.74 -5.55 32.25
C ASP A 275 6.53 -5.40 31.29
N HIS A 276 6.30 -4.14 30.86
CA HIS A 276 5.25 -3.80 29.93
C HIS A 276 5.82 -3.48 28.55
N VAL A 277 5.10 -3.88 27.51
CA VAL A 277 5.37 -3.58 26.11
C VAL A 277 4.18 -2.82 25.50
N VAL A 278 4.43 -2.10 24.43
CA VAL A 278 3.37 -1.42 23.68
C VAL A 278 2.69 -2.42 22.74
N GLY A 279 1.36 -2.49 22.78
CA GLY A 279 0.63 -3.37 21.88
C GLY A 279 -0.86 -3.50 22.19
N ASP A 280 -1.49 -4.44 21.53
CA ASP A 280 -2.82 -4.97 21.84
C ASP A 280 -2.63 -6.38 22.45
N GLU A 281 -3.24 -6.64 23.61
CA GLU A 281 -3.01 -7.88 24.36
C GLU A 281 -3.45 -9.12 23.57
N ASP A 282 -4.61 -9.09 22.92
CA ASP A 282 -5.13 -10.25 22.21
C ASP A 282 -4.34 -10.53 20.93
N LEU A 283 -3.86 -9.48 20.23
CA LEU A 283 -2.97 -9.61 19.09
C LEU A 283 -1.59 -10.17 19.51
N LEU A 284 -1.01 -9.66 20.59
CA LEU A 284 0.26 -10.19 21.12
C LEU A 284 0.13 -11.66 21.54
N VAL A 285 -0.96 -12.03 22.24
CA VAL A 285 -1.24 -13.42 22.58
C VAL A 285 -1.33 -14.30 21.33
N ARG A 286 -1.99 -13.81 20.27
CA ARG A 286 -2.11 -14.54 19.00
C ARG A 286 -0.75 -14.71 18.31
N ALA A 287 0.06 -13.65 18.26
CA ALA A 287 1.40 -13.70 17.67
C ALA A 287 2.30 -14.70 18.40
N PHE A 288 2.35 -14.63 19.73
CA PHE A 288 3.13 -15.58 20.51
C PHE A 288 2.60 -17.01 20.41
N GLN A 289 1.28 -17.22 20.40
CA GLN A 289 0.69 -18.53 20.15
C GLN A 289 1.18 -19.12 18.82
N ALA A 290 1.13 -18.35 17.74
CA ALA A 290 1.57 -18.80 16.42
C ALA A 290 3.07 -19.16 16.38
N LEU A 291 3.92 -18.38 17.07
CA LEU A 291 5.35 -18.69 17.18
C LEU A 291 5.62 -19.93 18.05
N LEU A 292 4.86 -20.14 19.13
CA LEU A 292 4.94 -21.32 19.98
C LEU A 292 4.52 -22.59 19.23
N GLU A 293 3.40 -22.55 18.51
CA GLU A 293 2.96 -23.64 17.64
C GLU A 293 3.99 -23.94 16.55
N THR A 294 4.63 -22.89 16.02
CA THR A 294 5.74 -23.06 15.07
C THR A 294 6.94 -23.75 15.71
N ALA A 295 7.35 -23.35 16.91
CA ALA A 295 8.42 -24.02 17.64
C ALA A 295 8.09 -25.50 17.90
N VAL A 296 6.85 -25.81 18.25
CA VAL A 296 6.39 -27.22 18.43
C VAL A 296 6.50 -28.01 17.13
N LYS A 297 6.21 -27.42 15.96
CA LYS A 297 6.38 -28.08 14.66
C LYS A 297 7.83 -28.46 14.36
N PHE A 298 8.79 -27.67 14.86
CA PHE A 298 10.23 -27.94 14.74
C PHE A 298 10.78 -28.85 15.83
N SER A 299 10.04 -29.08 16.91
CA SER A 299 10.46 -29.92 18.03
C SER A 299 10.51 -31.40 17.68
N LYS A 300 11.39 -32.16 18.36
CA LYS A 300 11.29 -33.60 18.42
C LYS A 300 10.19 -34.01 19.42
N GLU A 301 9.66 -35.18 19.23
CA GLU A 301 8.73 -35.79 20.21
C GLU A 301 9.41 -35.93 21.59
N GLY A 302 8.69 -35.56 22.64
CA GLY A 302 9.20 -35.54 24.00
C GLY A 302 10.07 -34.35 24.40
N GLU A 303 10.25 -33.37 23.46
CA GLU A 303 11.08 -32.20 23.71
C GLU A 303 10.32 -31.11 24.50
N THR A 304 11.08 -30.20 25.09
CA THR A 304 10.55 -29.06 25.80
C THR A 304 10.91 -27.77 25.08
N VAL A 305 9.90 -27.01 24.61
CA VAL A 305 10.07 -25.65 24.08
C VAL A 305 10.35 -24.72 25.27
N ARG A 306 11.50 -24.06 25.25
CA ARG A 306 11.93 -23.13 26.29
C ARG A 306 11.62 -21.70 25.89
N LEU A 307 10.98 -20.98 26.81
CA LEU A 307 10.74 -19.54 26.68
C LEU A 307 11.56 -18.81 27.75
N ALA A 308 12.30 -17.81 27.30
CA ALA A 308 12.95 -16.86 28.20
C ALA A 308 12.60 -15.44 27.72
N HIS A 309 12.57 -14.49 28.65
CA HIS A 309 12.58 -13.09 28.29
C HIS A 309 13.58 -12.33 29.17
N GLU A 310 14.27 -11.40 28.55
CA GLU A 310 15.31 -10.62 29.20
C GLU A 310 15.24 -9.14 28.73
N VAL A 311 15.71 -8.25 29.60
CA VAL A 311 15.84 -6.83 29.28
C VAL A 311 17.16 -6.59 28.58
N VAL A 312 17.11 -6.04 27.37
CA VAL A 312 18.29 -5.68 26.58
C VAL A 312 18.21 -4.18 26.26
N GLY A 313 18.83 -3.34 27.10
CA GLY A 313 18.71 -1.88 26.99
C GLY A 313 17.28 -1.40 27.17
N ASP A 314 16.75 -0.68 26.18
CA ASP A 314 15.36 -0.16 26.14
C ASP A 314 14.36 -1.16 25.53
N SER A 315 14.77 -2.41 25.28
CA SER A 315 13.97 -3.44 24.66
C SER A 315 13.83 -4.65 25.56
N LEU A 316 12.74 -5.42 25.35
CA LEU A 316 12.51 -6.73 25.94
C LEU A 316 12.71 -7.77 24.84
N ALA A 317 13.67 -8.65 25.01
CA ALA A 317 13.89 -9.80 24.13
C ALA A 317 13.12 -11.02 24.65
N VAL A 318 12.22 -11.57 23.83
CA VAL A 318 11.60 -12.87 24.05
C VAL A 318 12.31 -13.89 23.17
N ILE A 319 12.81 -14.93 23.78
CA ILE A 319 13.55 -16.01 23.13
C ILE A 319 12.75 -17.30 23.27
N ILE A 320 12.45 -17.93 22.13
CA ILE A 320 11.76 -19.22 22.06
C ILE A 320 12.72 -20.23 21.43
N GLU A 321 13.10 -21.26 22.13
CA GLU A 321 14.06 -22.27 21.69
C GLU A 321 13.45 -23.65 21.71
N THR A 322 13.77 -24.44 20.71
CA THR A 322 13.43 -25.84 20.63
C THR A 322 14.53 -26.66 19.98
N HIS A 323 14.72 -27.91 20.41
CA HIS A 323 15.63 -28.84 19.77
C HIS A 323 14.85 -29.78 18.85
N GLY A 324 15.41 -29.99 17.65
CA GLY A 324 14.75 -30.83 16.66
C GLY A 324 15.21 -30.56 15.27
N ARG A 325 14.32 -30.11 14.44
CA ARG A 325 14.60 -29.81 13.02
C ARG A 325 15.23 -28.44 12.85
N THR A 326 16.00 -28.29 11.78
CA THR A 326 16.59 -27.00 11.37
C THR A 326 15.92 -26.48 10.10
N ILE A 327 16.04 -25.19 9.86
CA ILE A 327 15.58 -24.53 8.64
C ILE A 327 16.72 -24.54 7.62
N SER A 328 16.43 -24.87 6.35
CA SER A 328 17.44 -24.82 5.30
C SER A 328 17.93 -23.38 5.07
N THR A 329 19.16 -23.22 4.58
CA THR A 329 19.74 -21.91 4.28
C THR A 329 18.94 -21.14 3.22
N THR A 330 18.28 -21.85 2.30
CA THR A 330 17.43 -21.29 1.24
C THR A 330 16.08 -20.81 1.77
N ALA A 331 15.54 -21.48 2.79
CA ALA A 331 14.24 -21.16 3.39
C ALA A 331 14.31 -20.09 4.51
N MET A 332 15.48 -19.95 5.15
CA MET A 332 15.67 -19.03 6.28
C MET A 332 15.27 -17.57 5.96
N PRO A 333 15.69 -16.96 4.83
CA PRO A 333 15.29 -15.58 4.50
C PRO A 333 13.78 -15.40 4.31
N LYS A 334 13.09 -16.43 3.89
CA LYS A 334 11.66 -16.42 3.56
C LYS A 334 10.75 -16.90 4.69
N PHE A 335 11.31 -17.21 5.86
CA PHE A 335 10.59 -17.88 6.96
C PHE A 335 9.32 -17.15 7.43
N PHE A 336 9.33 -15.83 7.40
CA PHE A 336 8.21 -14.98 7.79
C PHE A 336 7.41 -14.43 6.60
N GLU A 337 7.79 -14.78 5.38
CA GLU A 337 7.04 -14.38 4.19
C GLU A 337 5.77 -15.25 4.04
N ILE A 338 4.69 -14.65 3.59
CA ILE A 338 3.39 -15.35 3.40
C ILE A 338 3.53 -16.49 2.38
N PHE A 339 4.56 -16.46 1.53
CA PHE A 339 4.73 -17.30 0.34
C PHE A 339 5.82 -18.36 0.48
N SER A 340 6.31 -18.64 1.67
CA SER A 340 7.36 -19.64 1.90
C SER A 340 6.84 -21.09 1.94
N VAL A 341 5.86 -21.43 1.07
CA VAL A 341 5.32 -22.79 0.94
C VAL A 341 6.20 -23.61 -0.03
N GLU A 342 7.47 -23.74 0.28
CA GLU A 342 8.28 -24.78 -0.34
C GLU A 342 8.28 -26.01 0.58
N GLU A 343 8.09 -27.21 0.01
CA GLU A 343 8.13 -28.52 0.68
C GLU A 343 9.40 -28.76 1.55
N THR A 344 10.39 -27.87 1.41
CA THR A 344 11.67 -27.91 2.11
C THR A 344 11.65 -27.32 3.53
N LEU A 345 10.57 -26.64 3.96
CA LEU A 345 10.53 -26.00 5.29
C LEU A 345 10.21 -26.96 6.43
N THR A 346 9.34 -27.93 6.18
CA THR A 346 9.12 -29.06 7.12
C THR A 346 8.81 -30.33 6.32
N PRO A 347 9.31 -31.52 6.71
CA PRO A 347 8.79 -32.78 6.20
C PRO A 347 7.35 -32.95 6.68
N GLY A 348 6.40 -32.66 5.79
CA GLY A 348 4.97 -32.59 6.07
C GLY A 348 4.32 -31.26 5.66
N GLY A 349 5.09 -30.35 5.05
CA GLY A 349 4.59 -29.23 4.24
C GLY A 349 3.78 -28.13 4.94
N ASP A 350 3.73 -28.07 6.28
CA ASP A 350 2.70 -27.27 6.94
C ASP A 350 3.26 -26.30 7.99
N LEU A 351 3.98 -25.24 7.50
CA LEU A 351 4.27 -24.09 8.37
C LEU A 351 3.02 -23.23 8.58
N GLY A 352 2.16 -23.15 7.60
CA GLY A 352 0.91 -22.39 7.63
C GLY A 352 1.10 -20.88 7.69
N LEU A 353 0.02 -20.17 7.94
CA LEU A 353 0.01 -18.71 8.10
C LEU A 353 0.61 -18.22 9.44
N GLY A 354 0.95 -19.13 10.38
CA GLY A 354 1.41 -18.76 11.72
C GLY A 354 2.58 -17.78 11.76
N PRO A 355 3.77 -18.13 11.19
CA PRO A 355 4.93 -17.24 11.20
C PRO A 355 4.68 -15.88 10.51
N PRO A 356 4.08 -15.79 9.31
CA PRO A 356 3.71 -14.52 8.69
C PRO A 356 2.77 -13.67 9.55
N VAL A 357 1.73 -14.27 10.13
CA VAL A 357 0.77 -13.57 11.00
C VAL A 357 1.48 -13.00 12.23
N ALA A 358 2.29 -13.82 12.89
CA ALA A 358 3.07 -13.38 14.05
C ALA A 358 4.00 -12.21 13.70
N TYR A 359 4.71 -12.31 12.57
CA TYR A 359 5.60 -11.26 12.10
C TYR A 359 4.84 -9.94 11.83
N ARG A 360 3.69 -10.00 11.14
CA ARG A 360 2.87 -8.82 10.84
C ARG A 360 2.32 -8.16 12.10
N ILE A 361 1.79 -8.94 13.03
CA ILE A 361 1.30 -8.42 14.32
C ILE A 361 2.43 -7.73 15.09
N LEU A 362 3.56 -8.41 15.25
CA LEU A 362 4.69 -7.89 16.03
C LEU A 362 5.30 -6.63 15.38
N SER A 363 5.42 -6.62 14.05
CA SER A 363 5.89 -5.45 13.28
C SER A 363 4.95 -4.25 13.42
N LEU A 364 3.64 -4.46 13.53
CA LEU A 364 2.63 -3.41 13.77
C LEU A 364 2.96 -2.60 15.04
N PHE A 365 3.49 -3.26 16.06
CA PHE A 365 3.90 -2.66 17.34
C PHE A 365 5.41 -2.30 17.39
N GLY A 366 6.08 -2.30 16.25
CA GLY A 366 7.48 -1.90 16.14
C GLY A 366 8.48 -2.93 16.69
N ALA A 367 8.05 -4.18 16.85
CA ALA A 367 8.95 -5.26 17.24
C ALA A 367 9.75 -5.79 16.05
N SER A 368 10.96 -6.30 16.32
CA SER A 368 11.73 -7.10 15.36
C SER A 368 11.64 -8.58 15.71
N VAL A 369 11.54 -9.43 14.68
CA VAL A 369 11.47 -10.89 14.82
C VAL A 369 12.52 -11.51 13.93
N SER A 370 13.27 -12.47 14.47
CA SER A 370 14.27 -13.23 13.72
C SER A 370 14.23 -14.71 14.10
N VAL A 371 14.71 -15.56 13.19
CA VAL A 371 14.87 -16.98 13.40
C VAL A 371 16.28 -17.39 13.06
N THR A 372 16.85 -18.31 13.84
CA THR A 372 18.18 -18.89 13.60
C THR A 372 18.16 -20.36 13.95
N ASN A 373 19.03 -21.14 13.30
CA ASN A 373 19.26 -22.52 13.72
C ASN A 373 20.18 -22.57 14.93
N LEU A 374 19.94 -23.52 15.82
CA LEU A 374 20.84 -23.83 16.94
C LEU A 374 21.97 -24.76 16.46
N ASP A 375 23.16 -24.58 17.02
CA ASP A 375 24.33 -25.45 16.74
C ASP A 375 24.05 -26.92 17.09
N SER A 376 23.22 -27.17 18.12
CA SER A 376 22.81 -28.49 18.60
C SER A 376 21.61 -29.10 17.87
N SER A 377 21.24 -28.55 16.68
CA SER A 377 20.03 -28.91 15.94
C SER A 377 18.74 -28.40 16.60
N GLY A 378 17.97 -27.63 15.88
CA GLY A 378 16.75 -26.96 16.33
C GLY A 378 16.72 -25.51 15.90
N ILE A 379 15.76 -24.75 16.40
CA ILE A 379 15.59 -23.34 16.06
C ILE A 379 15.49 -22.44 17.29
N ARG A 380 15.90 -21.20 17.12
CA ARG A 380 15.70 -20.10 18.06
C ARG A 380 14.93 -18.98 17.35
N LEU A 381 13.80 -18.60 17.92
CA LEU A 381 13.05 -17.41 17.55
C LEU A 381 13.38 -16.31 18.55
N THR A 382 13.75 -15.14 18.07
CA THR A 382 14.08 -13.98 18.90
C THR A 382 13.18 -12.83 18.53
N ILE A 383 12.43 -12.31 19.50
CA ILE A 383 11.50 -11.21 19.34
C ILE A 383 11.96 -10.06 20.23
N SER A 384 12.25 -8.90 19.65
CA SER A 384 12.63 -7.70 20.42
C SER A 384 11.48 -6.70 20.39
N LEU A 385 10.93 -6.40 21.57
CA LEU A 385 9.80 -5.52 21.80
C LEU A 385 10.25 -4.25 22.51
N ARG A 386 9.67 -3.12 22.18
CA ARG A 386 9.97 -1.86 22.86
C ARG A 386 9.35 -1.87 24.27
N LYS A 387 10.19 -1.63 25.29
CA LYS A 387 9.75 -1.49 26.66
C LYS A 387 8.97 -0.21 26.87
N THR A 388 7.90 -0.25 27.66
CA THR A 388 7.15 0.94 28.07
C THR A 388 7.05 1.01 29.60
N ALA A 389 6.94 2.21 30.13
CA ALA A 389 6.65 2.38 31.54
C ALA A 389 5.18 1.95 31.82
N PRO A 390 4.88 1.37 32.99
CA PRO A 390 3.51 1.11 33.38
C PRO A 390 2.73 2.43 33.34
N SER A 391 1.57 2.44 32.66
CA SER A 391 0.68 3.59 32.69
C SER A 391 0.26 3.82 34.13
N ASN A 392 0.64 4.95 34.72
CA ASN A 392 0.09 5.38 35.99
C ASN A 392 -1.42 5.62 35.78
N PRO A 393 -2.33 4.85 36.38
CA PRO A 393 -3.73 5.18 36.31
C PRO A 393 -3.87 6.54 36.98
N ARG A 394 -4.13 7.60 36.21
CA ARG A 394 -4.52 8.89 36.77
C ARG A 394 -5.81 8.64 37.54
N LEU A 395 -5.71 8.84 38.85
CA LEU A 395 -6.81 8.96 39.82
C LEU A 395 -7.88 9.94 39.33
#